data_cdd5d816feb43195ca00a187e6d9da7a
#
_entry.id   cdd5d816feb43195ca00a187e6d9da7a
#
_cell.length_a   1.000
_cell.length_b   1.000
_cell.length_c   1.000
_cell.angle_alpha   90.00
_cell.angle_beta   90.00
_cell.angle_gamma   90.00
#
_symmetry.space_group_name_H-M   'P 1'
#
loop_
_entity.id
_entity.type
_entity.pdbx_description
1 polymer ?
#
loop_
_entity_poly.entity_id
_entity_poly.type
_entity_poly.pdbx_seq_one_letter_code
_entity_poly.pdbx_strand_id
1 'polypeptide(L)'
;MRHLTTAALMLNLGIASLYAQQPAEEHSRASRVRMRFSGSTMSTTLAIAPNTLNHESHVAGNSSLGPFTYRGLWADDPGSQSSGSCGSGFGPNFRIVAGAGVFRFEDGSLLTVQLTEGTLCVDIADPAHPVGRQFETYQITGGTGRFRHAAASCGVMPEDCTLQLTATRGVVLRDSSGAVKFLTFTGEFQGTLPHFGNGDKLP
;
A
#
# COMPACT_ATOMS: atom_id res chain seq x y z
N MET A 1 -91.93 -0.35 -19.87
CA MET A 1 -90.86 -1.00 -19.12
C MET A 1 -89.70 -1.28 -20.10
N ARG A 2 -88.66 -0.46 -20.05
CA ARG A 2 -87.53 -0.57 -20.97
C ARG A 2 -86.32 -0.93 -20.12
N HIS A 3 -85.71 -2.11 -20.31
CA HIS A 3 -84.49 -2.55 -19.64
C HIS A 3 -83.32 -2.00 -20.46
N LEU A 4 -82.51 -1.16 -19.82
CA LEU A 4 -81.20 -0.71 -20.30
C LEU A 4 -80.16 -1.68 -19.76
N THR A 5 -79.53 -2.40 -20.67
CA THR A 5 -78.39 -3.29 -20.39
C THR A 5 -77.09 -2.47 -20.56
N THR A 6 -76.40 -2.19 -19.49
CA THR A 6 -75.10 -1.48 -19.48
C THR A 6 -74.00 -2.51 -19.67
N ALA A 7 -73.29 -2.47 -20.77
CA ALA A 7 -72.09 -3.28 -21.03
C ALA A 7 -70.89 -2.59 -20.42
N ALA A 8 -70.22 -3.23 -19.43
CA ALA A 8 -68.97 -2.79 -18.83
C ALA A 8 -67.81 -3.27 -19.71
N LEU A 9 -67.08 -2.33 -20.29
CA LEU A 9 -65.88 -2.56 -21.05
C LEU A 9 -64.70 -2.62 -20.07
N MET A 10 -64.15 -3.83 -19.84
CA MET A 10 -62.94 -4.02 -19.04
C MET A 10 -61.71 -3.73 -19.90
N LEU A 11 -61.10 -2.58 -19.61
CA LEU A 11 -59.81 -2.21 -20.24
C LEU A 11 -58.69 -2.85 -19.45
N ASN A 12 -58.07 -3.94 -19.97
CA ASN A 12 -56.87 -4.53 -19.38
C ASN A 12 -55.67 -3.67 -19.79
N LEU A 13 -55.22 -2.82 -18.89
CA LEU A 13 -53.89 -2.15 -18.95
C LEU A 13 -52.82 -3.16 -18.58
N GLY A 14 -52.18 -3.74 -19.59
CA GLY A 14 -50.96 -4.53 -19.40
C GLY A 14 -49.82 -3.61 -18.94
N ILE A 15 -49.46 -3.71 -17.66
CA ILE A 15 -48.23 -3.09 -17.12
C ILE A 15 -47.07 -3.94 -17.61
N ALA A 16 -46.43 -3.49 -18.70
CA ALA A 16 -45.14 -4.01 -19.11
C ALA A 16 -44.11 -3.59 -18.06
N SER A 17 -43.76 -4.51 -17.16
CA SER A 17 -42.62 -4.35 -16.23
C SER A 17 -41.36 -4.25 -17.06
N LEU A 18 -40.88 -3.03 -17.27
CA LEU A 18 -39.51 -2.76 -17.70
C LEU A 18 -38.58 -3.21 -16.55
N TYR A 19 -38.18 -4.46 -16.58
CA TYR A 19 -37.00 -4.88 -15.86
C TYR A 19 -35.83 -4.11 -16.46
N ALA A 20 -35.48 -2.97 -15.85
CA ALA A 20 -34.20 -2.35 -16.04
C ALA A 20 -33.17 -3.43 -15.67
N GLN A 21 -32.51 -4.03 -16.66
CA GLN A 21 -31.29 -4.80 -16.44
C GLN A 21 -30.33 -3.83 -15.78
N GLN A 22 -30.15 -3.96 -14.46
CA GLN A 22 -29.00 -3.38 -13.79
C GLN A 22 -27.78 -3.88 -14.53
N PRO A 23 -26.91 -2.98 -15.02
CA PRO A 23 -25.63 -3.41 -15.55
C PRO A 23 -25.00 -4.27 -14.45
N ALA A 24 -24.63 -5.50 -14.80
CA ALA A 24 -23.89 -6.37 -13.91
C ALA A 24 -22.71 -5.53 -13.42
N GLU A 25 -22.69 -5.22 -12.12
CA GLU A 25 -21.53 -4.63 -11.49
C GLU A 25 -20.39 -5.59 -11.76
N GLU A 26 -19.56 -5.22 -12.74
CA GLU A 26 -18.30 -5.88 -13.03
C GLU A 26 -17.46 -5.62 -11.78
N HIS A 27 -17.60 -6.51 -10.79
CA HIS A 27 -16.83 -6.48 -9.57
C HIS A 27 -15.38 -6.51 -9.99
N SER A 28 -14.76 -5.34 -9.95
CA SER A 28 -13.36 -5.13 -10.24
C SER A 28 -12.56 -6.09 -9.36
N ARG A 29 -12.15 -7.22 -9.94
CA ARG A 29 -11.40 -8.25 -9.21
C ARG A 29 -10.07 -7.65 -8.81
N ALA A 30 -9.95 -7.31 -7.54
CA ALA A 30 -8.67 -6.88 -6.97
C ALA A 30 -7.61 -7.97 -7.22
N SER A 31 -6.46 -7.57 -7.74
CA SER A 31 -5.36 -8.48 -8.02
C SER A 31 -4.38 -8.49 -6.86
N ARG A 32 -4.05 -9.67 -6.36
CA ARG A 32 -2.97 -9.81 -5.38
C ARG A 32 -1.65 -9.46 -6.02
N VAL A 33 -0.89 -8.62 -5.33
CA VAL A 33 0.44 -8.22 -5.75
C VAL A 33 1.47 -8.65 -4.70
N ARG A 34 2.62 -9.07 -5.20
CA ARG A 34 3.77 -9.43 -4.40
C ARG A 34 5.02 -8.84 -5.04
N MET A 35 5.76 -8.04 -4.29
CA MET A 35 6.90 -7.27 -4.78
C MET A 35 8.12 -7.53 -3.89
N ARG A 36 9.04 -8.36 -4.33
CA ARG A 36 10.28 -8.66 -3.62
C ARG A 36 11.38 -7.68 -4.02
N PHE A 37 12.15 -7.24 -3.06
CA PHE A 37 13.16 -6.23 -3.29
C PHE A 37 14.44 -6.47 -2.47
N SER A 38 15.49 -5.80 -2.92
CA SER A 38 16.73 -5.57 -2.18
C SER A 38 17.22 -4.15 -2.47
N GLY A 39 18.00 -3.61 -1.54
CA GLY A 39 18.55 -2.26 -1.67
C GLY A 39 19.13 -1.77 -0.37
N SER A 40 19.02 -0.49 -0.15
CA SER A 40 19.59 0.18 1.02
C SER A 40 18.63 1.21 1.62
N THR A 41 18.87 1.51 2.88
CA THR A 41 18.32 2.67 3.55
C THR A 41 19.45 3.44 4.25
N MET A 42 19.33 4.75 4.30
CA MET A 42 20.30 5.63 4.95
C MET A 42 19.60 6.66 5.81
N SER A 43 20.27 7.12 6.86
CA SER A 43 19.78 8.24 7.66
C SER A 43 19.84 9.51 6.83
N THR A 44 18.80 10.34 6.95
CA THR A 44 18.71 11.63 6.26
C THR A 44 18.47 12.75 7.27
N THR A 45 18.91 13.96 6.93
CA THR A 45 18.62 15.19 7.69
C THR A 45 17.27 15.80 7.32
N LEU A 46 16.59 15.26 6.30
CA LEU A 46 15.26 15.71 5.93
C LEU A 46 14.26 15.25 6.99
N ALA A 47 13.79 16.18 7.81
CA ALA A 47 12.80 15.91 8.86
C ALA A 47 11.40 15.82 8.25
N ILE A 48 10.73 14.66 8.38
CA ILE A 48 9.35 14.44 7.94
C ILE A 48 8.37 14.38 9.12
N ALA A 49 8.88 14.24 10.33
CA ALA A 49 8.12 14.34 11.57
C ALA A 49 9.02 14.93 12.69
N PRO A 50 8.45 15.62 13.69
CA PRO A 50 9.23 16.19 14.78
C PRO A 50 9.79 15.09 15.71
N ASN A 51 10.99 15.30 16.22
CA ASN A 51 11.66 14.41 17.20
C ASN A 51 11.84 12.96 16.73
N THR A 52 12.05 12.75 15.44
CA THR A 52 12.19 11.43 14.84
C THR A 52 13.57 11.22 14.22
N LEU A 53 13.93 9.95 14.04
CA LEU A 53 15.03 9.54 13.18
C LEU A 53 14.47 9.32 11.77
N ASN A 54 15.03 10.02 10.80
CA ASN A 54 14.52 10.04 9.44
C ASN A 54 15.43 9.22 8.51
N HIS A 55 14.81 8.50 7.61
CA HIS A 55 15.49 7.56 6.72
C HIS A 55 15.00 7.69 5.29
N GLU A 56 15.92 7.49 4.36
CA GLU A 56 15.62 7.38 2.93
C GLU A 56 15.94 5.97 2.46
N SER A 57 15.00 5.33 1.78
CA SER A 57 15.13 3.99 1.22
C SER A 57 15.18 4.01 -0.29
N HIS A 58 16.13 3.26 -0.85
CA HIS A 58 16.30 3.03 -2.27
C HIS A 58 16.38 1.53 -2.53
N VAL A 59 15.38 0.97 -3.15
CA VAL A 59 15.36 -0.47 -3.45
C VAL A 59 14.96 -0.73 -4.90
N ALA A 60 15.35 -1.89 -5.39
CA ALA A 60 14.93 -2.43 -6.67
C ALA A 60 14.45 -3.87 -6.51
N GLY A 61 13.56 -4.31 -7.37
CA GLY A 61 13.03 -5.66 -7.27
C GLY A 61 12.14 -6.07 -8.42
N ASN A 62 11.51 -7.22 -8.21
CA ASN A 62 10.58 -7.81 -9.17
C ASN A 62 9.22 -8.08 -8.52
N SER A 63 8.19 -7.99 -9.32
CA SER A 63 6.81 -8.22 -8.89
C SER A 63 6.00 -8.93 -9.97
N SER A 64 4.76 -9.32 -9.63
CA SER A 64 3.76 -9.75 -10.61
C SER A 64 3.39 -8.65 -11.62
N LEU A 65 3.76 -7.40 -11.34
CA LEU A 65 3.54 -6.24 -12.20
C LEU A 65 4.78 -5.88 -13.03
N GLY A 66 5.85 -6.69 -12.97
CA GLY A 66 7.14 -6.44 -13.61
C GLY A 66 8.20 -5.88 -12.67
N PRO A 67 9.41 -5.60 -13.22
CA PRO A 67 10.49 -4.96 -12.48
C PRO A 67 10.10 -3.58 -11.97
N PHE A 68 10.64 -3.20 -10.80
CA PHE A 68 10.38 -1.90 -10.20
C PHE A 68 11.58 -1.37 -9.42
N THR A 69 11.56 -0.06 -9.20
CA THR A 69 12.35 0.61 -8.16
C THR A 69 11.41 1.28 -7.18
N TYR A 70 11.83 1.41 -5.93
CA TYR A 70 11.09 2.15 -4.90
C TYR A 70 12.02 3.15 -4.24
N ARG A 71 11.53 4.35 -4.03
CA ARG A 71 12.14 5.39 -3.20
C ARG A 71 11.13 5.80 -2.15
N GLY A 72 11.55 5.80 -0.90
CA GLY A 72 10.68 6.17 0.22
C GLY A 72 11.44 6.92 1.29
N LEU A 73 10.69 7.77 1.99
CA LEU A 73 11.10 8.42 3.24
C LEU A 73 10.24 7.85 4.35
N TRP A 74 10.84 7.59 5.48
CA TRP A 74 10.14 7.16 6.68
C TRP A 74 10.84 7.64 7.94
N ALA A 75 10.10 7.69 9.05
CA ALA A 75 10.60 8.18 10.32
C ALA A 75 10.15 7.30 11.47
N ASP A 76 11.07 6.90 12.31
CA ASP A 76 10.79 6.23 13.58
C ASP A 76 10.93 7.18 14.78
N ASP A 77 10.09 6.92 15.77
CA ASP A 77 10.07 7.66 17.03
C ASP A 77 10.92 6.92 18.08
N PRO A 78 12.13 7.41 18.39
CA PRO A 78 12.98 6.78 19.40
C PRO A 78 12.39 6.83 20.81
N GLY A 79 11.46 7.75 21.08
CA GLY A 79 10.73 7.85 22.34
C GLY A 79 9.62 6.81 22.51
N SER A 80 9.23 6.13 21.43
CA SER A 80 8.18 5.10 21.45
C SER A 80 8.68 3.70 21.85
N GLN A 81 9.91 3.59 22.32
CA GLN A 81 10.50 2.29 22.67
C GLN A 81 9.60 1.50 23.60
N SER A 82 9.26 0.28 23.20
CA SER A 82 8.53 -0.67 24.04
C SER A 82 9.13 -2.08 23.94
N SER A 83 8.90 -2.87 24.99
CA SER A 83 9.32 -4.28 25.02
C SER A 83 8.09 -5.16 24.76
N GLY A 84 7.99 -5.83 23.62
CA GLY A 84 7.04 -6.93 23.57
C GLY A 84 6.19 -7.18 22.33
N SER A 85 6.17 -6.32 21.32
CA SER A 85 5.31 -6.56 20.13
C SER A 85 5.96 -7.35 18.98
N CYS A 86 7.25 -7.67 19.08
CA CYS A 86 8.00 -8.26 17.96
C CYS A 86 8.22 -9.77 18.05
N GLY A 87 7.63 -10.43 19.01
CA GLY A 87 7.82 -11.88 19.23
C GLY A 87 9.06 -12.21 20.07
N SER A 88 9.21 -13.49 20.43
CA SER A 88 10.35 -13.97 21.22
C SER A 88 11.65 -13.84 20.44
N GLY A 89 12.66 -13.22 21.06
CA GLY A 89 14.01 -13.07 20.48
C GLY A 89 14.30 -11.71 19.87
N PHE A 90 13.33 -10.80 19.83
CA PHE A 90 13.55 -9.41 19.45
C PHE A 90 13.60 -8.51 20.67
N GLY A 91 14.58 -7.60 20.65
CA GLY A 91 14.75 -6.55 21.64
C GLY A 91 13.69 -5.44 21.53
N PRO A 92 14.04 -4.19 21.79
CA PRO A 92 13.09 -3.10 21.75
C PRO A 92 12.47 -2.92 20.36
N ASN A 93 11.21 -2.50 20.36
CA ASN A 93 10.54 -2.04 19.16
C ASN A 93 10.31 -0.54 19.20
N PHE A 94 10.23 0.05 18.04
CA PHE A 94 9.99 1.47 17.82
C PHE A 94 8.84 1.63 16.83
N ARG A 95 8.02 2.63 17.07
CA ARG A 95 6.95 2.97 16.14
C ARG A 95 7.50 3.75 14.96
N ILE A 96 7.13 3.36 13.75
CA ILE A 96 7.33 4.16 12.55
C ILE A 96 6.09 5.06 12.42
N VAL A 97 6.32 6.37 12.51
CA VAL A 97 5.23 7.36 12.71
C VAL A 97 4.88 8.14 11.46
N ALA A 98 5.77 8.13 10.47
CA ALA A 98 5.54 8.79 9.19
C ALA A 98 6.28 8.04 8.08
N GLY A 99 5.72 8.06 6.88
CA GLY A 99 6.37 7.49 5.72
C GLY A 99 5.55 7.70 4.46
N ALA A 100 6.27 7.84 3.35
CA ALA A 100 5.69 7.90 2.02
C ALA A 100 6.71 7.39 1.00
N GLY A 101 6.22 6.90 -0.14
CA GLY A 101 7.11 6.43 -1.18
C GLY A 101 6.47 6.34 -2.55
N VAL A 102 7.34 6.08 -3.52
CA VAL A 102 6.96 5.96 -4.93
C VAL A 102 7.61 4.72 -5.51
N PHE A 103 6.79 3.84 -6.06
CA PHE A 103 7.23 2.77 -6.96
C PHE A 103 7.27 3.30 -8.38
N ARG A 104 8.36 3.01 -9.08
CA ARG A 104 8.50 3.25 -10.52
C ARG A 104 8.69 1.91 -11.21
N PHE A 105 7.82 1.59 -12.13
CA PHE A 105 7.86 0.37 -12.92
C PHE A 105 8.61 0.58 -14.23
N GLU A 106 9.01 -0.51 -14.87
CA GLU A 106 9.79 -0.49 -16.12
C GLU A 106 9.09 0.26 -17.26
N ASP A 107 7.76 0.19 -17.33
CA ASP A 107 6.93 0.92 -18.29
C ASP A 107 6.80 2.43 -18.00
N GLY A 108 7.50 2.94 -16.97
CA GLY A 108 7.45 4.33 -16.54
C GLY A 108 6.24 4.67 -15.66
N SER A 109 5.32 3.74 -15.42
CA SER A 109 4.19 3.95 -14.51
C SER A 109 4.68 4.16 -13.08
N LEU A 110 4.00 5.04 -12.34
CA LEU A 110 4.29 5.33 -10.93
C LEU A 110 3.10 4.89 -10.07
N LEU A 111 3.41 4.38 -8.86
CA LEU A 111 2.43 4.12 -7.80
C LEU A 111 2.92 4.80 -6.53
N THR A 112 2.09 5.68 -5.94
CA THR A 112 2.42 6.42 -4.72
C THR A 112 1.73 5.81 -3.52
N VAL A 113 2.45 5.78 -2.40
CA VAL A 113 1.97 5.17 -1.15
C VAL A 113 2.29 6.05 0.05
N GLN A 114 1.45 5.96 1.08
CA GLN A 114 1.65 6.62 2.36
C GLN A 114 1.54 5.60 3.49
N LEU A 115 2.44 5.67 4.46
CA LEU A 115 2.42 4.85 5.66
C LEU A 115 1.17 5.17 6.49
N THR A 116 0.48 4.12 6.93
CA THR A 116 -0.63 4.20 7.88
C THR A 116 -0.25 3.62 9.24
N GLU A 117 0.60 2.60 9.25
CA GLU A 117 1.08 1.94 10.45
C GLU A 117 2.47 1.35 10.22
N GLY A 118 3.34 1.39 11.24
CA GLY A 118 4.66 0.79 11.12
C GLY A 118 5.33 0.52 12.47
N THR A 119 6.10 -0.57 12.49
CA THR A 119 6.89 -1.00 13.64
C THR A 119 8.27 -1.47 13.18
N LEU A 120 9.29 -0.99 13.87
CA LEU A 120 10.65 -1.44 13.76
C LEU A 120 11.03 -2.26 14.99
N CYS A 121 11.40 -3.50 14.79
CA CYS A 121 11.92 -4.42 15.81
C CYS A 121 13.42 -4.55 15.65
N VAL A 122 14.17 -4.38 16.74
CA VAL A 122 15.63 -4.46 16.70
C VAL A 122 16.08 -5.71 17.46
N ASP A 123 16.82 -6.59 16.79
CA ASP A 123 17.54 -7.69 17.42
C ASP A 123 18.92 -7.19 17.83
N ILE A 124 19.17 -7.22 19.13
CA ILE A 124 20.44 -6.81 19.74
C ILE A 124 21.25 -7.99 20.31
N ALA A 125 20.89 -9.22 19.96
CA ALA A 125 21.60 -10.42 20.37
C ALA A 125 23.10 -10.37 19.96
N ASP A 126 23.40 -9.76 18.82
CA ASP A 126 24.75 -9.34 18.43
C ASP A 126 24.80 -7.79 18.35
N PRO A 127 25.24 -7.10 19.40
CA PRO A 127 25.33 -5.63 19.41
C PRO A 127 26.28 -5.05 18.34
N ALA A 128 27.25 -5.84 17.86
CA ALA A 128 28.14 -5.41 16.79
C ALA A 128 27.44 -5.41 15.42
N HIS A 129 26.49 -6.33 15.24
CA HIS A 129 25.75 -6.50 13.97
C HIS A 129 24.23 -6.57 14.24
N PRO A 130 23.61 -5.52 14.78
CA PRO A 130 22.19 -5.54 15.07
C PRO A 130 21.39 -5.71 13.77
N VAL A 131 20.37 -6.58 13.82
CA VAL A 131 19.44 -6.81 12.74
C VAL A 131 18.11 -6.17 13.09
N GLY A 132 17.52 -5.44 12.15
CA GLY A 132 16.19 -4.89 12.29
C GLY A 132 15.18 -5.66 11.44
N ARG A 133 13.99 -5.89 12.00
CA ARG A 133 12.81 -6.28 11.23
C ARG A 133 11.82 -5.13 11.20
N GLN A 134 11.28 -4.86 10.02
CA GLN A 134 10.38 -3.75 9.77
C GLN A 134 9.07 -4.29 9.23
N PHE A 135 7.98 -3.85 9.85
CA PHE A 135 6.62 -4.19 9.47
C PHE A 135 5.86 -2.89 9.26
N GLU A 136 5.29 -2.70 8.09
CA GLU A 136 4.59 -1.47 7.74
C GLU A 136 3.34 -1.77 6.93
N THR A 137 2.34 -0.93 7.09
CA THR A 137 1.15 -0.90 6.24
C THR A 137 1.12 0.42 5.51
N TYR A 138 0.96 0.36 4.21
CA TYR A 138 0.86 1.51 3.34
C TYR A 138 -0.49 1.56 2.67
N GLN A 139 -1.07 2.75 2.61
CA GLN A 139 -2.21 3.09 1.78
C GLN A 139 -1.73 3.57 0.43
N ILE A 140 -2.32 3.09 -0.66
CA ILE A 140 -2.09 3.63 -1.99
C ILE A 140 -2.80 4.97 -2.11
N THR A 141 -2.05 6.00 -2.49
CA THR A 141 -2.55 7.38 -2.55
C THR A 141 -2.72 7.89 -3.97
N GLY A 142 -2.17 7.19 -4.97
CA GLY A 142 -2.29 7.59 -6.36
C GLY A 142 -1.31 6.89 -7.28
N GLY A 143 -1.22 7.39 -8.52
CA GLY A 143 -0.29 6.87 -9.49
C GLY A 143 -0.41 7.53 -10.86
N THR A 144 0.46 7.13 -11.78
CA THR A 144 0.46 7.54 -13.19
C THR A 144 0.52 6.32 -14.10
N GLY A 145 0.42 6.54 -15.41
CA GLY A 145 0.43 5.47 -16.39
C GLY A 145 -0.72 4.48 -16.14
N ARG A 146 -0.42 3.20 -16.00
CA ARG A 146 -1.44 2.17 -15.71
C ARG A 146 -2.11 2.33 -14.34
N PHE A 147 -1.55 3.15 -13.43
CA PHE A 147 -2.09 3.43 -12.09
C PHE A 147 -2.79 4.79 -11.99
N ARG A 148 -3.05 5.48 -13.10
CA ARG A 148 -3.63 6.84 -13.11
C ARG A 148 -4.97 6.98 -12.37
N HIS A 149 -5.71 5.89 -12.21
CA HIS A 149 -6.99 5.86 -11.50
C HIS A 149 -6.89 5.35 -10.06
N ALA A 150 -5.66 5.05 -9.58
CA ALA A 150 -5.46 4.45 -8.26
C ALA A 150 -6.09 5.28 -7.13
N ALA A 151 -5.90 6.60 -7.12
CA ALA A 151 -6.48 7.47 -6.09
C ALA A 151 -8.01 7.38 -6.03
N ALA A 152 -8.68 7.40 -7.19
CA ALA A 152 -10.14 7.34 -7.25
C ALA A 152 -10.66 5.97 -6.83
N SER A 153 -10.06 4.88 -7.31
CA SER A 153 -10.45 3.51 -6.97
C SER A 153 -10.23 3.23 -5.48
N CYS A 154 -9.11 3.67 -4.92
CA CYS A 154 -8.77 3.49 -3.51
C CYS A 154 -9.61 4.37 -2.57
N GLY A 155 -10.13 5.48 -3.05
CA GLY A 155 -11.05 6.33 -2.29
C GLY A 155 -12.40 5.68 -2.03
N VAL A 156 -12.82 4.73 -2.89
CA VAL A 156 -14.09 4.00 -2.75
C VAL A 156 -13.93 2.72 -1.93
N MET A 157 -12.80 2.01 -2.07
CA MET A 157 -12.51 0.74 -1.40
C MET A 157 -11.10 0.79 -0.80
N PRO A 158 -10.90 1.52 0.31
CA PRO A 158 -9.58 1.72 0.88
C PRO A 158 -8.92 0.42 1.36
N GLU A 159 -9.69 -0.56 1.82
CA GLU A 159 -9.21 -1.87 2.26
C GLU A 159 -8.54 -2.68 1.15
N ASP A 160 -8.97 -2.51 -0.10
CA ASP A 160 -8.40 -3.18 -1.28
C ASP A 160 -7.15 -2.49 -1.81
N CYS A 161 -6.71 -1.42 -1.17
CA CYS A 161 -5.63 -0.56 -1.62
C CYS A 161 -4.50 -0.45 -0.59
N THR A 162 -4.22 -1.52 0.10
CA THR A 162 -3.16 -1.55 1.09
C THR A 162 -2.01 -2.44 0.65
N LEU A 163 -0.79 -2.03 0.96
CA LEU A 163 0.43 -2.81 0.82
C LEU A 163 1.06 -3.01 2.19
N GLN A 164 1.28 -4.27 2.56
CA GLN A 164 2.02 -4.63 3.76
C GLN A 164 3.48 -4.87 3.42
N LEU A 165 4.38 -4.20 4.11
CA LEU A 165 5.82 -4.41 4.01
C LEU A 165 6.29 -5.30 5.15
N THR A 166 7.07 -6.32 4.81
CA THR A 166 7.93 -7.04 5.74
C THR A 166 9.35 -6.97 5.23
N ALA A 167 10.26 -6.41 6.02
CA ALA A 167 11.65 -6.23 5.62
C ALA A 167 12.63 -6.54 6.75
N THR A 168 13.84 -6.89 6.35
CA THR A 168 15.01 -7.06 7.22
C THR A 168 16.05 -6.00 6.87
N ARG A 169 16.65 -5.41 7.90
CA ARG A 169 17.72 -4.43 7.81
C ARG A 169 18.98 -4.95 8.49
N GLY A 170 20.10 -4.79 7.84
CA GLY A 170 21.43 -5.09 8.41
C GLY A 170 22.27 -3.82 8.46
N VAL A 171 22.92 -3.54 9.58
CA VAL A 171 23.83 -2.40 9.69
C VAL A 171 25.09 -2.66 8.88
N VAL A 172 25.42 -1.75 7.97
CA VAL A 172 26.62 -1.81 7.12
C VAL A 172 27.64 -0.75 7.55
N LEU A 173 27.17 0.45 7.88
CA LEU A 173 28.05 1.57 8.21
C LEU A 173 27.52 2.36 9.39
N ARG A 174 28.43 2.64 10.32
CA ARG A 174 28.25 3.61 11.41
C ARG A 174 29.23 4.77 11.24
N ASP A 175 28.89 5.94 11.72
CA ASP A 175 29.87 7.03 11.84
C ASP A 175 30.74 6.89 13.10
N SER A 176 31.65 7.83 13.29
CA SER A 176 32.56 7.86 14.44
C SER A 176 31.87 7.99 15.79
N SER A 177 30.62 8.46 15.82
CA SER A 177 29.78 8.52 17.03
C SER A 177 29.02 7.20 17.29
N GLY A 178 29.10 6.22 16.39
CA GLY A 178 28.33 4.97 16.42
C GLY A 178 26.93 5.09 15.82
N ALA A 179 26.53 6.26 15.31
CA ALA A 179 25.23 6.42 14.67
C ALA A 179 25.17 5.66 13.33
N VAL A 180 24.07 4.97 13.10
CA VAL A 180 23.84 4.19 11.87
C VAL A 180 23.66 5.13 10.69
N LYS A 181 24.45 4.95 9.64
CA LYS A 181 24.40 5.76 8.42
C LYS A 181 23.88 5.00 7.22
N PHE A 182 24.16 3.72 7.16
CA PHE A 182 23.81 2.90 6.01
C PHE A 182 23.42 1.49 6.44
N LEU A 183 22.32 1.01 5.89
CA LEU A 183 21.76 -0.31 6.15
C LEU A 183 21.45 -1.01 4.83
N THR A 184 21.64 -2.31 4.79
CA THR A 184 20.97 -3.12 3.77
C THR A 184 19.48 -3.19 4.08
N PHE A 185 18.67 -3.29 3.04
CA PHE A 185 17.21 -3.35 3.17
C PHE A 185 16.66 -4.35 2.16
N THR A 186 16.18 -5.48 2.68
CA THR A 186 15.63 -6.57 1.86
C THR A 186 14.27 -6.97 2.38
N GLY A 187 13.34 -7.28 1.48
CA GLY A 187 12.00 -7.65 1.93
C GLY A 187 10.99 -7.82 0.81
N GLU A 188 9.75 -7.65 1.20
CA GLU A 188 8.62 -7.86 0.33
C GLU A 188 7.47 -6.92 0.70
N PHE A 189 6.83 -6.33 -0.33
CA PHE A 189 5.50 -5.74 -0.21
C PHE A 189 4.46 -6.75 -0.71
N GLN A 190 3.39 -6.92 0.04
CA GLN A 190 2.24 -7.75 -0.33
C GLN A 190 0.95 -6.95 -0.17
N GLY A 191 -0.03 -7.20 -1.03
CA GLY A 191 -1.34 -6.57 -0.89
C GLY A 191 -2.26 -6.86 -2.05
N THR A 192 -3.28 -6.07 -2.16
CA THR A 192 -4.24 -6.09 -3.25
C THR A 192 -4.22 -4.75 -3.98
N LEU A 193 -4.36 -4.81 -5.30
CA LEU A 193 -4.56 -3.64 -6.14
C LEU A 193 -5.90 -3.80 -6.84
N PRO A 194 -6.77 -2.80 -6.82
CA PRO A 194 -7.95 -2.80 -7.64
C PRO A 194 -7.53 -2.93 -9.11
N HIS A 195 -8.35 -3.60 -9.90
CA HIS A 195 -8.11 -3.71 -11.32
C HIS A 195 -8.29 -2.31 -11.94
N PHE A 196 -7.17 -1.65 -12.21
CA PHE A 196 -7.18 -0.40 -12.96
C PHE A 196 -7.51 -0.77 -14.41
N GLY A 197 -8.79 -0.69 -14.76
CA GLY A 197 -9.31 -1.16 -16.03
C GLY A 197 -8.40 -0.78 -17.20
N ASN A 198 -8.19 -1.73 -18.10
CA ASN A 198 -7.56 -1.51 -19.40
C ASN A 198 -8.46 -0.61 -20.30
N GLY A 199 -8.98 0.46 -19.75
CA GLY A 199 -9.64 1.51 -20.48
C GLY A 199 -8.60 2.25 -21.29
N ASP A 200 -8.69 2.06 -22.59
CA ASP A 200 -7.97 2.75 -23.66
C ASP A 200 -6.57 2.23 -23.96
N LYS A 201 -6.52 1.31 -24.90
CA LYS A 201 -5.39 1.25 -25.82
C LYS A 201 -5.22 2.68 -26.36
N LEU A 202 -4.15 3.35 -25.89
CA LEU A 202 -3.72 4.62 -26.51
C LEU A 202 -3.51 4.34 -28.00
N PRO A 203 -3.95 5.27 -28.87
CA PRO A 203 -3.79 5.18 -30.30
C PRO A 203 -2.33 5.17 -30.72
#